data_cc454373f9391d5e8af35edac673ff25
#
_entry.id   cc454373f9391d5e8af35edac673ff25
#
_cell.length_a   1.000
_cell.length_b   1.000
_cell.length_c   1.000
_cell.angle_alpha   90.00
_cell.angle_beta   90.00
_cell.angle_gamma   90.00
#
_symmetry.space_group_name_H-M   'P 1'
#
loop_
_entity.id
_entity.type
_entity.pdbx_description
1 polymer ?
#
loop_
_entity_poly.entity_id
_entity_poly.type
_entity_poly.pdbx_seq_one_letter_code
_entity_poly.pdbx_strand_id
1 'polypeptide(L)'
;MKERYYELIDERVFEQELENGLRLFIIPKPGFQKTFVTYTTQFGSLDNQFKPLGQDQFVTVPDGVAHFLEHKLFEKEEEDLFTAFAEDNAQANAFTSFDRTSYLFSATDNIENNIKRLLTMVETPYFTKETVDKEKGIIAEEIKMYQEQPGYKLMFDTLRAMYQQHPIRVDIAGSVESIYDITKDDLYLCYETFYHPSNMVLFVVGDVDPEAICRIVKQHEDARNKVNQPKIERGLVDEPEDVKEAFVTESMKIQSPRLMLGFKNKPLQEAPQKYVQRDLEMSLFFELIFGEETDFYQNLLNEGLIDDTFGYQFVLEPTYSFSIVTSATEEPDKLKKLLLDELRDKKGNFQDAEAFELLKKQFIG
;
A
#
# COMPACT_ATOMS: atom_id res chain seq x y z
N MET A 1 1.11 -14.01 -25.11
CA MET A 1 0.41 -13.89 -23.82
C MET A 1 0.31 -15.28 -23.22
N LYS A 2 0.56 -15.44 -21.91
CA LYS A 2 0.51 -16.71 -21.17
C LYS A 2 -0.79 -16.77 -20.38
N GLU A 3 -1.56 -17.86 -20.53
CA GLU A 3 -2.75 -18.11 -19.73
C GLU A 3 -2.42 -19.01 -18.55
N ARG A 4 -2.96 -18.67 -17.35
CA ARG A 4 -3.01 -19.53 -16.17
C ARG A 4 -4.45 -19.73 -15.77
N TYR A 5 -4.87 -20.97 -15.62
CA TYR A 5 -6.18 -21.32 -15.13
C TYR A 5 -6.11 -21.85 -13.69
N TYR A 6 -6.92 -21.28 -12.83
CA TYR A 6 -7.04 -21.64 -11.42
C TYR A 6 -8.34 -22.41 -11.21
N GLU A 7 -8.25 -23.74 -11.33
CA GLU A 7 -9.40 -24.65 -11.35
C GLU A 7 -10.29 -24.52 -10.10
N LEU A 8 -9.70 -24.34 -8.90
CA LEU A 8 -10.44 -24.25 -7.63
C LEU A 8 -11.43 -23.08 -7.53
N ILE A 9 -11.13 -21.99 -8.23
CA ILE A 9 -11.92 -20.77 -8.21
C ILE A 9 -12.46 -20.39 -9.58
N ASP A 10 -12.27 -21.27 -10.58
CA ASP A 10 -12.68 -21.08 -11.99
C ASP A 10 -12.19 -19.73 -12.57
N GLU A 11 -10.95 -19.38 -12.28
CA GLU A 11 -10.37 -18.10 -12.70
C GLU A 11 -9.29 -18.27 -13.76
N ARG A 12 -9.28 -17.36 -14.73
CA ARG A 12 -8.25 -17.26 -15.77
C ARG A 12 -7.49 -15.97 -15.64
N VAL A 13 -6.17 -16.06 -15.60
CA VAL A 13 -5.27 -14.91 -15.58
C VAL A 13 -4.40 -14.96 -16.84
N PHE A 14 -4.45 -13.90 -17.61
CA PHE A 14 -3.61 -13.71 -18.78
C PHE A 14 -2.45 -12.77 -18.40
N GLU A 15 -1.23 -13.26 -18.61
CA GLU A 15 0.00 -12.56 -18.26
C GLU A 15 0.82 -12.26 -19.53
N GLN A 16 1.29 -11.03 -19.67
CA GLN A 16 2.20 -10.61 -20.73
C GLN A 16 3.26 -9.67 -20.18
N GLU A 17 4.52 -9.97 -20.44
CA GLU A 17 5.62 -9.02 -20.30
C GLU A 17 5.93 -8.42 -21.68
N LEU A 18 5.97 -7.10 -21.76
CA LEU A 18 6.33 -6.37 -22.98
C LEU A 18 7.85 -6.23 -23.10
N GLU A 19 8.34 -5.85 -24.28
CA GLU A 19 9.78 -5.73 -24.55
C GLU A 19 10.46 -4.67 -23.70
N ASN A 20 9.72 -3.64 -23.26
CA ASN A 20 10.21 -2.59 -22.37
C ASN A 20 10.13 -2.96 -20.88
N GLY A 21 9.68 -4.20 -20.56
CA GLY A 21 9.60 -4.72 -19.21
C GLY A 21 8.26 -4.48 -18.49
N LEU A 22 7.30 -3.77 -19.10
CA LEU A 22 5.97 -3.63 -18.50
C LEU A 22 5.29 -4.99 -18.39
N ARG A 23 4.79 -5.30 -17.19
CA ARG A 23 3.99 -6.51 -16.95
C ARG A 23 2.51 -6.18 -16.98
N LEU A 24 1.77 -6.93 -17.78
CA LEU A 24 0.33 -6.82 -17.95
C LEU A 24 -0.36 -8.08 -17.42
N PHE A 25 -1.34 -7.90 -16.55
CA PHE A 25 -2.21 -8.96 -16.04
C PHE A 25 -3.66 -8.63 -16.38
N ILE A 26 -4.35 -9.57 -17.01
CA ILE A 26 -5.75 -9.41 -17.39
C ILE A 26 -6.55 -10.57 -16.81
N ILE A 27 -7.60 -10.26 -16.08
CA ILE A 27 -8.51 -11.22 -15.45
C ILE A 27 -9.90 -10.95 -16.02
N PRO A 28 -10.29 -11.68 -17.09
CA PRO A 28 -11.61 -11.51 -17.68
C PRO A 28 -12.70 -12.02 -16.73
N LYS A 29 -13.73 -11.20 -16.56
CA LYS A 29 -14.90 -11.49 -15.72
C LYS A 29 -16.19 -11.33 -16.55
N PRO A 30 -16.55 -12.31 -17.38
CA PRO A 30 -17.71 -12.20 -18.25
C PRO A 30 -18.98 -11.88 -17.47
N GLY A 31 -19.74 -10.87 -17.94
CA GLY A 31 -21.00 -10.43 -17.34
C GLY A 31 -20.86 -9.47 -16.16
N PHE A 32 -19.66 -9.13 -15.72
CA PHE A 32 -19.44 -8.07 -14.74
C PHE A 32 -19.67 -6.70 -15.38
N GLN A 33 -20.42 -5.84 -14.71
CA GLN A 33 -20.74 -4.51 -15.25
C GLN A 33 -19.57 -3.53 -15.15
N LYS A 34 -18.76 -3.62 -14.10
CA LYS A 34 -17.62 -2.74 -13.88
C LYS A 34 -16.31 -3.43 -14.24
N THR A 35 -15.47 -2.71 -14.97
CA THR A 35 -14.06 -3.04 -15.16
C THR A 35 -13.23 -2.17 -14.23
N PHE A 36 -12.27 -2.79 -13.56
CA PHE A 36 -11.31 -2.15 -12.67
C PHE A 36 -9.91 -2.26 -13.27
N VAL A 37 -9.20 -1.13 -13.34
CA VAL A 37 -7.86 -1.06 -13.91
C VAL A 37 -6.93 -0.33 -12.97
N THR A 38 -5.75 -0.90 -12.73
CA THR A 38 -4.67 -0.24 -11.97
C THR A 38 -3.39 -0.20 -12.76
N TYR A 39 -2.71 0.94 -12.74
CA TYR A 39 -1.36 1.13 -13.26
C TYR A 39 -0.46 1.55 -12.11
N THR A 40 0.41 0.63 -11.68
CA THR A 40 1.14 0.71 -10.42
C THR A 40 2.64 0.74 -10.66
N THR A 41 3.33 1.71 -10.05
CA THR A 41 4.79 1.73 -9.95
C THR A 41 5.23 1.15 -8.61
N GLN A 42 6.33 0.40 -8.60
CA GLN A 42 7.02 0.00 -7.37
C GLN A 42 7.86 1.17 -6.85
N PHE A 43 7.17 2.19 -6.35
CA PHE A 43 7.71 3.40 -5.75
C PHE A 43 6.77 3.89 -4.66
N GLY A 44 7.22 3.94 -3.43
CA GLY A 44 6.45 4.37 -2.27
C GLY A 44 7.29 5.20 -1.30
N SER A 45 6.73 5.46 -0.11
CA SER A 45 7.39 6.33 0.87
C SER A 45 8.71 5.76 1.44
N LEU A 46 8.97 4.46 1.28
CA LEU A 46 10.24 3.83 1.69
C LEU A 46 11.39 4.11 0.72
N ASP A 47 11.11 4.55 -0.50
CA ASP A 47 12.08 4.70 -1.58
C ASP A 47 12.73 6.09 -1.55
N ASN A 48 13.14 6.58 -0.38
CA ASN A 48 13.79 7.89 -0.22
C ASN A 48 15.29 7.86 -0.48
N GLN A 49 15.91 6.66 -0.60
CA GLN A 49 17.33 6.49 -0.95
C GLN A 49 17.48 5.42 -2.04
N PHE A 50 18.02 5.80 -3.19
CA PHE A 50 18.13 4.90 -4.34
C PHE A 50 19.25 5.34 -5.28
N LYS A 51 19.63 4.46 -6.24
CA LYS A 51 20.45 4.85 -7.39
C LYS A 51 19.55 5.18 -8.57
N PRO A 52 19.59 6.42 -9.08
CA PRO A 52 18.89 6.78 -10.31
C PRO A 52 19.35 5.92 -11.49
N LEU A 53 18.46 5.71 -12.47
CA LEU A 53 18.81 4.97 -13.68
C LEU A 53 20.03 5.59 -14.37
N GLY A 54 21.03 4.74 -14.68
CA GLY A 54 22.27 5.15 -15.33
C GLY A 54 23.27 5.87 -14.42
N GLN A 55 23.05 5.90 -13.09
CA GLN A 55 23.98 6.47 -12.12
C GLN A 55 24.49 5.42 -11.14
N ASP A 56 25.74 5.58 -10.68
CA ASP A 56 26.38 4.64 -9.75
C ASP A 56 26.30 5.06 -8.28
N GLN A 57 25.88 6.29 -8.01
CA GLN A 57 25.81 6.83 -6.65
C GLN A 57 24.37 6.86 -6.12
N PHE A 58 24.22 6.57 -4.83
CA PHE A 58 22.96 6.78 -4.14
C PHE A 58 22.65 8.26 -3.99
N VAL A 59 21.40 8.58 -4.22
CA VAL A 59 20.81 9.88 -3.90
C VAL A 59 19.78 9.71 -2.77
N THR A 60 19.55 10.78 -2.03
CA THR A 60 18.48 10.83 -1.03
C THR A 60 17.55 11.98 -1.42
N VAL A 61 16.25 11.71 -1.42
CA VAL A 61 15.19 12.69 -1.69
C VAL A 61 14.38 12.96 -0.43
N PRO A 62 13.70 14.10 -0.32
CA PRO A 62 12.87 14.42 0.84
C PRO A 62 11.74 13.40 1.05
N ASP A 63 11.38 13.15 2.31
CA ASP A 63 10.25 12.30 2.66
C ASP A 63 8.95 12.89 2.11
N GLY A 64 8.02 12.02 1.65
CA GLY A 64 6.76 12.42 1.05
C GLY A 64 6.81 12.63 -0.47
N VAL A 65 7.99 12.51 -1.12
CA VAL A 65 8.14 12.73 -2.57
C VAL A 65 7.26 11.79 -3.42
N ALA A 66 7.04 10.55 -2.97
CA ALA A 66 6.18 9.59 -3.69
C ALA A 66 4.71 10.04 -3.69
N HIS A 67 4.19 10.45 -2.54
CA HIS A 67 2.85 11.02 -2.40
C HIS A 67 2.71 12.35 -3.16
N PHE A 68 3.73 13.19 -3.13
CA PHE A 68 3.75 14.43 -3.91
C PHE A 68 3.65 14.14 -5.41
N LEU A 69 4.37 13.14 -5.93
CA LEU A 69 4.27 12.71 -7.32
C LEU A 69 2.88 12.19 -7.68
N GLU A 70 2.22 11.48 -6.77
CA GLU A 70 0.86 11.03 -6.96
C GLU A 70 -0.06 12.20 -7.29
N HIS A 71 -0.07 13.25 -6.47
CA HIS A 71 -0.84 14.46 -6.71
C HIS A 71 -0.49 15.11 -8.04
N LYS A 72 0.80 15.24 -8.32
CA LYS A 72 1.27 15.96 -9.52
C LYS A 72 0.99 15.28 -10.85
N LEU A 73 0.81 13.96 -10.88
CA LEU A 73 0.53 13.26 -12.14
C LEU A 73 -0.91 13.44 -12.63
N PHE A 74 -1.83 13.86 -11.76
CA PHE A 74 -3.18 14.28 -12.19
C PHE A 74 -3.20 15.67 -12.81
N GLU A 75 -2.22 16.53 -12.54
CA GLU A 75 -2.17 17.87 -13.09
C GLU A 75 -1.55 17.87 -14.48
N LYS A 76 -2.25 18.46 -15.45
CA LYS A 76 -1.80 18.70 -16.82
C LYS A 76 -1.96 20.18 -17.16
N GLU A 77 -1.32 20.62 -18.23
CA GLU A 77 -1.33 22.02 -18.64
C GLU A 77 -2.72 22.49 -19.10
N GLU A 78 -3.44 21.64 -19.84
CA GLU A 78 -4.66 22.05 -20.57
C GLU A 78 -5.89 21.17 -20.25
N GLU A 79 -5.77 20.12 -19.42
CA GLU A 79 -6.83 19.13 -19.23
C GLU A 79 -7.11 18.87 -17.75
N ASP A 80 -8.41 18.92 -17.37
CA ASP A 80 -8.89 18.34 -16.12
C ASP A 80 -9.17 16.84 -16.33
N LEU A 81 -8.22 16.03 -15.92
CA LEU A 81 -8.28 14.58 -16.10
C LEU A 81 -9.45 13.92 -15.37
N PHE A 82 -9.85 14.42 -14.19
CA PHE A 82 -10.99 13.88 -13.49
C PHE A 82 -12.29 14.10 -14.28
N THR A 83 -12.46 15.28 -14.86
CA THR A 83 -13.59 15.57 -15.75
C THR A 83 -13.54 14.67 -16.99
N ALA A 84 -12.37 14.49 -17.60
CA ALA A 84 -12.21 13.63 -18.78
C ALA A 84 -12.54 12.14 -18.50
N PHE A 85 -12.17 11.62 -17.33
CA PHE A 85 -12.59 10.27 -16.92
C PHE A 85 -14.09 10.19 -16.67
N ALA A 86 -14.68 11.20 -16.01
CA ALA A 86 -16.11 11.24 -15.72
C ALA A 86 -16.97 11.30 -17.00
N GLU A 87 -16.55 12.02 -18.04
CA GLU A 87 -17.20 12.07 -19.36
C GLU A 87 -17.25 10.69 -20.04
N ASP A 88 -16.27 9.82 -19.77
CA ASP A 88 -16.22 8.43 -20.23
C ASP A 88 -16.78 7.42 -19.21
N ASN A 89 -17.66 7.85 -18.30
CA ASN A 89 -18.27 7.01 -17.26
C ASN A 89 -17.26 6.26 -16.36
N ALA A 90 -16.09 6.84 -16.13
CA ALA A 90 -15.05 6.30 -15.28
C ALA A 90 -14.87 7.15 -14.02
N GLN A 91 -14.52 6.47 -12.92
CA GLN A 91 -14.09 7.07 -11.67
C GLN A 91 -12.61 6.78 -11.48
N ALA A 92 -11.79 7.82 -11.61
CA ALA A 92 -10.35 7.73 -11.39
C ALA A 92 -9.99 8.01 -9.93
N ASN A 93 -8.91 7.39 -9.47
CA ASN A 93 -8.32 7.62 -8.16
C ASN A 93 -6.83 7.25 -8.18
N ALA A 94 -6.11 7.55 -7.11
CA ALA A 94 -4.77 7.03 -6.86
C ALA A 94 -4.55 6.84 -5.36
N PHE A 95 -3.50 6.14 -5.01
CA PHE A 95 -3.00 6.06 -3.65
C PHE A 95 -1.49 5.78 -3.63
N THR A 96 -0.83 6.33 -2.62
CA THR A 96 0.55 6.01 -2.27
C THR A 96 0.58 5.17 -1.01
N SER A 97 1.38 4.11 -1.04
CA SER A 97 1.67 3.24 0.10
C SER A 97 3.16 3.32 0.46
N PHE A 98 3.59 2.45 1.36
CA PHE A 98 5.00 2.37 1.74
C PHE A 98 5.91 1.92 0.58
N ASP A 99 5.43 1.01 -0.29
CA ASP A 99 6.22 0.32 -1.32
C ASP A 99 5.76 0.59 -2.76
N ARG A 100 4.63 1.27 -2.95
CA ARG A 100 4.03 1.48 -4.27
C ARG A 100 3.17 2.73 -4.33
N THR A 101 3.01 3.24 -5.56
CA THR A 101 1.98 4.22 -5.91
C THR A 101 1.15 3.64 -7.05
N SER A 102 -0.17 3.69 -6.92
CA SER A 102 -1.10 3.10 -7.87
C SER A 102 -2.08 4.16 -8.37
N TYR A 103 -2.24 4.22 -9.68
CA TYR A 103 -3.24 5.02 -10.39
C TYR A 103 -4.28 4.07 -10.93
N LEU A 104 -5.55 4.39 -10.77
CA LEU A 104 -6.60 3.44 -11.07
C LEU A 104 -7.87 4.13 -11.59
N PHE A 105 -8.69 3.36 -12.27
CA PHE A 105 -10.08 3.73 -12.52
C PHE A 105 -11.00 2.52 -12.43
N SER A 106 -12.27 2.80 -12.18
CA SER A 106 -13.37 1.86 -12.42
C SER A 106 -14.34 2.46 -13.42
N ALA A 107 -14.79 1.67 -14.41
CA ALA A 107 -15.68 2.13 -15.44
C ALA A 107 -16.66 1.03 -15.88
N THR A 108 -17.83 1.45 -16.41
CA THR A 108 -18.81 0.53 -16.99
C THR A 108 -18.78 0.54 -18.51
N ASP A 109 -18.07 1.50 -19.10
CA ASP A 109 -18.03 1.74 -20.54
C ASP A 109 -16.68 2.35 -20.96
N ASN A 110 -16.42 2.44 -22.27
CA ASN A 110 -15.25 3.10 -22.83
C ASN A 110 -13.89 2.62 -22.26
N ILE A 111 -13.81 1.33 -21.86
CA ILE A 111 -12.65 0.77 -21.13
C ILE A 111 -11.34 1.01 -21.88
N GLU A 112 -11.31 0.80 -23.20
CA GLU A 112 -10.11 0.99 -24.02
C GLU A 112 -9.60 2.44 -24.01
N ASN A 113 -10.51 3.41 -24.10
CA ASN A 113 -10.17 4.83 -24.05
C ASN A 113 -9.66 5.23 -22.66
N ASN A 114 -10.32 4.74 -21.61
CA ASN A 114 -9.91 5.00 -20.24
C ASN A 114 -8.54 4.37 -19.91
N ILE A 115 -8.21 3.19 -20.45
CA ILE A 115 -6.85 2.61 -20.34
C ILE A 115 -5.83 3.53 -21.01
N LYS A 116 -6.06 3.96 -22.24
CA LYS A 116 -5.14 4.89 -22.95
C LYS A 116 -4.96 6.19 -22.17
N ARG A 117 -6.05 6.74 -21.61
CA ARG A 117 -6.02 7.96 -20.80
C ARG A 117 -5.20 7.74 -19.53
N LEU A 118 -5.40 6.62 -18.81
CA LEU A 118 -4.63 6.28 -17.62
C LEU A 118 -3.13 6.16 -17.93
N LEU A 119 -2.77 5.43 -18.97
CA LEU A 119 -1.39 5.31 -19.42
C LEU A 119 -0.81 6.69 -19.75
N THR A 120 -1.47 7.48 -20.61
CA THR A 120 -1.02 8.81 -20.99
C THR A 120 -0.88 9.72 -19.77
N MET A 121 -1.84 9.68 -18.83
CA MET A 121 -1.81 10.47 -17.60
C MET A 121 -0.54 10.22 -16.80
N VAL A 122 -0.24 8.96 -16.54
CA VAL A 122 0.92 8.57 -15.71
C VAL A 122 2.24 8.81 -16.45
N GLU A 123 2.24 8.72 -17.77
CA GLU A 123 3.44 8.72 -18.61
C GLU A 123 3.85 10.08 -19.18
N THR A 124 3.03 11.11 -18.96
CA THR A 124 3.32 12.49 -19.41
C THR A 124 3.38 13.44 -18.23
N PRO A 125 4.49 13.44 -17.45
CA PRO A 125 4.62 14.31 -16.28
C PRO A 125 4.69 15.79 -16.71
N TYR A 126 4.05 16.66 -15.93
CA TYR A 126 4.10 18.11 -16.11
C TYR A 126 4.36 18.80 -14.78
N PHE A 127 5.62 19.17 -14.53
CA PHE A 127 6.01 19.82 -13.28
C PHE A 127 6.68 21.15 -13.58
N THR A 128 6.06 22.24 -13.13
CA THR A 128 6.68 23.57 -13.13
C THR A 128 6.98 23.99 -11.70
N LYS A 129 7.87 24.97 -11.55
CA LYS A 129 8.18 25.50 -10.21
C LYS A 129 6.92 26.04 -9.53
N GLU A 130 6.08 26.75 -10.28
CA GLU A 130 4.87 27.38 -9.80
C GLU A 130 3.84 26.36 -9.31
N THR A 131 3.63 25.29 -10.09
CA THR A 131 2.66 24.25 -9.75
C THR A 131 3.15 23.37 -8.57
N VAL A 132 4.45 23.14 -8.49
CA VAL A 132 5.06 22.44 -7.33
C VAL A 132 4.94 23.29 -6.07
N ASP A 133 5.28 24.58 -6.12
CA ASP A 133 5.19 25.47 -4.97
C ASP A 133 3.74 25.63 -4.47
N LYS A 134 2.75 25.60 -5.35
CA LYS A 134 1.33 25.62 -5.01
C LYS A 134 0.91 24.32 -4.27
N GLU A 135 1.35 23.17 -4.79
CA GLU A 135 0.97 21.86 -4.25
C GLU A 135 1.51 21.62 -2.83
N LYS A 136 2.69 22.18 -2.49
CA LYS A 136 3.25 22.15 -1.13
C LYS A 136 2.24 22.61 -0.07
N GLY A 137 1.51 23.69 -0.35
CA GLY A 137 0.49 24.20 0.56
C GLY A 137 -0.69 23.25 0.72
N ILE A 138 -1.13 22.60 -0.35
CA ILE A 138 -2.24 21.64 -0.34
C ILE A 138 -1.85 20.41 0.49
N ILE A 139 -0.71 19.81 0.21
CA ILE A 139 -0.23 18.62 0.94
C ILE A 139 0.09 18.95 2.40
N ALA A 140 0.62 20.14 2.69
CA ALA A 140 0.86 20.56 4.08
C ALA A 140 -0.43 20.64 4.92
N GLU A 141 -1.55 21.07 4.32
CA GLU A 141 -2.85 21.07 5.02
C GLU A 141 -3.40 19.64 5.14
N GLU A 142 -3.19 18.79 4.16
CA GLU A 142 -3.55 17.36 4.22
C GLU A 142 -2.79 16.62 5.33
N ILE A 143 -1.48 16.84 5.46
CA ILE A 143 -0.66 16.29 6.55
C ILE A 143 -1.24 16.70 7.91
N LYS A 144 -1.59 17.97 8.09
CA LYS A 144 -2.20 18.45 9.34
C LYS A 144 -3.54 17.76 9.61
N MET A 145 -4.38 17.60 8.59
CA MET A 145 -5.65 16.91 8.70
C MET A 145 -5.46 15.44 9.14
N TYR A 146 -4.49 14.72 8.59
CA TYR A 146 -4.18 13.35 9.04
C TYR A 146 -3.64 13.31 10.47
N GLN A 147 -2.81 14.28 10.87
CA GLN A 147 -2.31 14.37 12.24
C GLN A 147 -3.42 14.65 13.29
N GLU A 148 -4.56 15.18 12.88
CA GLU A 148 -5.75 15.36 13.72
C GLU A 148 -6.58 14.07 13.84
N GLN A 149 -6.32 13.04 13.02
CA GLN A 149 -7.02 11.75 13.08
C GLN A 149 -6.36 10.82 14.13
N PRO A 150 -7.08 10.44 15.22
CA PRO A 150 -6.46 9.73 16.34
C PRO A 150 -5.86 8.38 15.95
N GLY A 151 -6.54 7.60 15.10
CA GLY A 151 -6.05 6.29 14.65
C GLY A 151 -4.80 6.40 13.78
N TYR A 152 -4.78 7.37 12.87
CA TYR A 152 -3.64 7.63 11.98
C TYR A 152 -2.40 8.07 12.78
N LYS A 153 -2.59 9.05 13.67
CA LYS A 153 -1.50 9.50 14.55
C LYS A 153 -0.96 8.38 15.42
N LEU A 154 -1.85 7.59 16.04
CA LEU A 154 -1.46 6.47 16.89
C LEU A 154 -0.65 5.41 16.14
N MET A 155 -1.02 5.12 14.88
CA MET A 155 -0.28 4.19 14.02
C MET A 155 1.16 4.68 13.80
N PHE A 156 1.34 5.93 13.35
CA PHE A 156 2.69 6.45 13.08
C PHE A 156 3.50 6.69 14.35
N ASP A 157 2.88 7.05 15.48
CA ASP A 157 3.57 7.11 16.78
C ASP A 157 4.05 5.72 17.21
N THR A 158 3.25 4.68 16.97
CA THR A 158 3.63 3.28 17.25
C THR A 158 4.77 2.83 16.33
N LEU A 159 4.72 3.14 15.04
CA LEU A 159 5.81 2.83 14.11
C LEU A 159 7.10 3.58 14.48
N ARG A 160 7.03 4.84 14.89
CA ARG A 160 8.16 5.63 15.37
C ARG A 160 8.75 5.08 16.68
N ALA A 161 7.92 4.51 17.54
CA ALA A 161 8.37 3.85 18.77
C ALA A 161 9.04 2.49 18.49
N MET A 162 8.55 1.75 17.49
CA MET A 162 9.09 0.44 17.12
C MET A 162 10.40 0.54 16.33
N TYR A 163 10.48 1.44 15.33
CA TYR A 163 11.60 1.50 14.38
C TYR A 163 12.56 2.63 14.69
N GLN A 164 13.87 2.33 14.66
CA GLN A 164 14.92 3.29 14.98
C GLN A 164 15.40 4.05 13.75
N GLN A 165 15.60 3.37 12.63
CA GLN A 165 16.20 3.90 11.41
C GLN A 165 15.34 3.65 10.16
N HIS A 166 14.59 2.53 10.11
CA HIS A 166 13.82 2.15 8.94
C HIS A 166 12.80 3.23 8.55
N PRO A 167 12.69 3.61 7.26
CA PRO A 167 11.79 4.67 6.79
C PRO A 167 10.29 4.39 7.03
N ILE A 168 9.88 3.16 7.34
CA ILE A 168 8.50 2.83 7.76
C ILE A 168 7.97 3.71 8.92
N ARG A 169 8.89 4.27 9.73
CA ARG A 169 8.56 5.17 10.83
C ARG A 169 8.15 6.58 10.39
N VAL A 170 8.34 6.90 9.11
CA VAL A 170 8.01 8.18 8.51
C VAL A 170 6.63 8.10 7.88
N ASP A 171 5.85 9.16 8.03
CA ASP A 171 4.54 9.29 7.39
C ASP A 171 4.67 9.18 5.86
N ILE A 172 3.71 8.52 5.23
CA ILE A 172 3.68 8.35 3.76
C ILE A 172 3.68 9.70 3.05
N ALA A 173 2.94 10.67 3.59
CA ALA A 173 2.91 12.03 3.07
C ALA A 173 4.14 12.86 3.46
N GLY A 174 5.05 12.33 4.28
CA GLY A 174 6.18 13.06 4.82
C GLY A 174 5.82 13.95 6.01
N SER A 175 6.57 15.02 6.19
CA SER A 175 6.28 16.10 7.17
C SER A 175 6.07 17.43 6.43
N VAL A 176 5.47 18.41 7.13
CA VAL A 176 5.33 19.76 6.57
C VAL A 176 6.70 20.30 6.15
N GLU A 177 7.74 20.08 6.95
CA GLU A 177 9.10 20.53 6.66
C GLU A 177 9.65 19.83 5.40
N SER A 178 9.56 18.50 5.33
CA SER A 178 10.11 17.74 4.18
C SER A 178 9.40 18.08 2.87
N ILE A 179 8.08 18.35 2.91
CA ILE A 179 7.31 18.76 1.72
C ILE A 179 7.80 20.10 1.16
N TYR A 180 8.17 21.05 2.01
CA TYR A 180 8.70 22.32 1.54
C TYR A 180 10.10 22.22 0.93
N ASP A 181 10.87 21.18 1.25
CA ASP A 181 12.17 20.91 0.66
C ASP A 181 12.09 20.24 -0.72
N ILE A 182 10.96 19.64 -1.09
CA ILE A 182 10.77 18.97 -2.39
C ILE A 182 10.87 20.00 -3.52
N THR A 183 11.68 19.70 -4.53
CA THR A 183 11.84 20.49 -5.75
C THR A 183 11.26 19.78 -6.95
N LYS A 184 11.03 20.53 -8.05
CA LYS A 184 10.63 19.91 -9.32
C LYS A 184 11.68 18.93 -9.83
N ASP A 185 12.96 19.19 -9.54
CA ASP A 185 14.08 18.35 -10.01
C ASP A 185 14.07 17.01 -9.25
N ASP A 186 13.73 16.98 -7.95
CA ASP A 186 13.50 15.76 -7.19
C ASP A 186 12.33 14.94 -7.76
N LEU A 187 11.23 15.63 -8.14
CA LEU A 187 10.07 14.97 -8.75
C LEU A 187 10.44 14.34 -10.10
N TYR A 188 11.15 15.06 -10.98
CA TYR A 188 11.61 14.48 -12.24
C TYR A 188 12.61 13.35 -12.03
N LEU A 189 13.54 13.46 -11.08
CA LEU A 189 14.51 12.43 -10.76
C LEU A 189 13.81 11.12 -10.32
N CYS A 190 12.84 11.23 -9.41
CA CYS A 190 12.04 10.08 -8.96
C CYS A 190 11.18 9.53 -10.10
N TYR A 191 10.53 10.41 -10.87
CA TYR A 191 9.71 10.00 -12.00
C TYR A 191 10.51 9.22 -13.04
N GLU A 192 11.63 9.75 -13.50
CA GLU A 192 12.49 9.11 -14.51
C GLU A 192 13.05 7.78 -14.03
N THR A 193 13.29 7.64 -12.72
CA THR A 193 13.79 6.41 -12.12
C THR A 193 12.70 5.36 -11.95
N PHE A 194 11.57 5.71 -11.33
CA PHE A 194 10.60 4.73 -10.86
C PHE A 194 9.39 4.52 -11.78
N TYR A 195 9.05 5.51 -12.63
CA TYR A 195 7.92 5.40 -13.57
C TYR A 195 8.35 4.86 -14.94
N HIS A 196 9.36 4.03 -14.90
CA HIS A 196 9.81 3.29 -16.07
C HIS A 196 8.98 2.01 -16.24
N PRO A 197 8.56 1.61 -17.46
CA PRO A 197 7.72 0.42 -17.69
C PRO A 197 8.24 -0.84 -17.00
N SER A 198 9.56 -1.07 -16.95
CA SER A 198 10.16 -2.23 -16.28
C SER A 198 9.96 -2.26 -14.75
N ASN A 199 9.57 -1.14 -14.14
CA ASN A 199 9.25 -1.03 -12.72
C ASN A 199 7.74 -0.91 -12.48
N MET A 200 6.91 -1.10 -13.52
CA MET A 200 5.48 -0.90 -13.46
C MET A 200 4.70 -2.16 -13.80
N VAL A 201 3.46 -2.21 -13.35
CA VAL A 201 2.51 -3.27 -13.64
C VAL A 201 1.14 -2.70 -13.95
N LEU A 202 0.48 -3.24 -14.97
CA LEU A 202 -0.90 -2.92 -15.32
C LEU A 202 -1.78 -4.14 -15.04
N PHE A 203 -2.82 -3.95 -14.20
CA PHE A 203 -3.86 -4.94 -13.95
C PHE A 203 -5.19 -4.48 -14.57
N VAL A 204 -5.87 -5.40 -15.24
CA VAL A 204 -7.21 -5.18 -15.80
C VAL A 204 -8.12 -6.32 -15.38
N VAL A 205 -9.20 -6.01 -14.67
CA VAL A 205 -10.17 -6.99 -14.18
C VAL A 205 -11.58 -6.55 -14.59
N GLY A 206 -12.29 -7.36 -15.37
CA GLY A 206 -13.65 -7.03 -15.83
C GLY A 206 -14.08 -7.79 -17.07
N ASP A 207 -15.22 -7.40 -17.64
CA ASP A 207 -15.73 -8.00 -18.88
C ASP A 207 -14.98 -7.41 -20.09
N VAL A 208 -13.79 -7.96 -20.34
CA VAL A 208 -12.87 -7.49 -21.40
C VAL A 208 -12.31 -8.66 -22.21
N ASP A 209 -11.97 -8.38 -23.48
CA ASP A 209 -11.18 -9.29 -24.31
C ASP A 209 -9.68 -9.11 -24.02
N PRO A 210 -9.01 -10.15 -23.46
CA PRO A 210 -7.59 -10.07 -23.13
C PRO A 210 -6.68 -9.74 -24.33
N GLU A 211 -7.01 -10.23 -25.52
CA GLU A 211 -6.20 -9.96 -26.71
C GLU A 211 -6.35 -8.50 -27.18
N ALA A 212 -7.56 -7.94 -27.10
CA ALA A 212 -7.82 -6.55 -27.43
C ALA A 212 -7.06 -5.61 -26.47
N ILE A 213 -7.16 -5.86 -25.16
CA ILE A 213 -6.43 -5.07 -24.15
C ILE A 213 -4.92 -5.16 -24.36
N CYS A 214 -4.38 -6.38 -24.52
CA CYS A 214 -2.95 -6.55 -24.76
C CYS A 214 -2.46 -5.80 -25.99
N ARG A 215 -3.24 -5.82 -27.08
CA ARG A 215 -2.92 -5.11 -28.33
C ARG A 215 -2.86 -3.59 -28.12
N ILE A 216 -3.83 -3.03 -27.41
CA ILE A 216 -3.91 -1.59 -27.13
C ILE A 216 -2.71 -1.14 -26.30
N VAL A 217 -2.43 -1.84 -25.21
CA VAL A 217 -1.31 -1.52 -24.32
C VAL A 217 0.01 -1.65 -25.08
N LYS A 218 0.18 -2.72 -25.86
CA LYS A 218 1.38 -2.88 -26.67
C LYS A 218 1.57 -1.76 -27.70
N GLN A 219 0.53 -1.38 -28.43
CA GLN A 219 0.60 -0.27 -29.40
C GLN A 219 0.97 1.06 -28.72
N HIS A 220 0.45 1.30 -27.51
CA HIS A 220 0.79 2.50 -26.75
C HIS A 220 2.25 2.50 -26.33
N GLU A 221 2.74 1.40 -25.76
CA GLU A 221 4.12 1.27 -25.28
C GLU A 221 5.17 1.25 -26.42
N ASP A 222 4.86 0.59 -27.54
CA ASP A 222 5.76 0.57 -28.71
C ASP A 222 6.04 1.98 -29.25
N ALA A 223 5.07 2.90 -29.16
CA ALA A 223 5.24 4.29 -29.59
C ALA A 223 6.22 5.09 -28.71
N ARG A 224 6.46 4.67 -27.49
CA ARG A 224 7.34 5.36 -26.52
C ARG A 224 8.83 5.03 -26.71
N ASN A 225 9.16 3.94 -27.42
CA ASN A 225 10.54 3.49 -27.64
C ASN A 225 11.37 3.31 -26.35
N LYS A 226 10.75 2.95 -25.22
CA LYS A 226 11.46 2.63 -23.98
C LYS A 226 12.02 1.23 -24.07
N VAL A 227 13.25 1.05 -23.57
CA VAL A 227 13.92 -0.26 -23.49
C VAL A 227 13.90 -0.75 -22.06
N ASN A 228 13.83 -2.06 -21.87
CA ASN A 228 13.85 -2.68 -20.53
C ASN A 228 15.10 -2.22 -19.75
N GLN A 229 14.92 -1.95 -18.46
CA GLN A 229 15.97 -1.47 -17.57
C GLN A 229 16.24 -2.49 -16.46
N PRO A 230 17.47 -2.52 -15.89
CA PRO A 230 17.76 -3.34 -14.72
C PRO A 230 16.94 -2.88 -13.51
N LYS A 231 16.84 -3.75 -12.51
CA LYS A 231 16.19 -3.42 -11.25
C LYS A 231 16.85 -2.20 -10.59
N ILE A 232 16.01 -1.34 -10.05
CA ILE A 232 16.45 -0.14 -9.31
C ILE A 232 17.10 -0.60 -7.99
N GLU A 233 18.29 -0.10 -7.72
CA GLU A 233 18.97 -0.33 -6.44
C GLU A 233 18.43 0.65 -5.39
N ARG A 234 17.88 0.11 -4.31
CA ARG A 234 17.35 0.87 -3.17
C ARG A 234 18.33 0.87 -2.01
N GLY A 235 18.38 1.94 -1.25
CA GLY A 235 19.17 2.01 -0.03
C GLY A 235 18.70 0.96 0.99
N LEU A 236 19.66 0.27 1.60
CA LEU A 236 19.40 -0.67 2.68
C LEU A 236 19.67 0.01 4.02
N VAL A 237 18.75 -0.19 4.96
CA VAL A 237 18.89 0.31 6.33
C VAL A 237 19.16 -0.87 7.25
N ASP A 238 20.22 -0.76 8.07
CA ASP A 238 20.50 -1.72 9.13
C ASP A 238 19.64 -1.37 10.35
N GLU A 239 18.44 -1.94 10.39
CA GLU A 239 17.47 -1.69 11.44
C GLU A 239 17.74 -2.60 12.65
N PRO A 240 18.01 -2.05 13.86
CA PRO A 240 18.19 -2.85 15.06
C PRO A 240 16.97 -3.70 15.42
N GLU A 241 17.19 -4.86 16.04
CA GLU A 241 16.08 -5.74 16.47
C GLU A 241 15.24 -5.12 17.59
N ASP A 242 15.88 -4.37 18.50
CA ASP A 242 15.20 -3.71 19.61
C ASP A 242 14.30 -2.56 19.15
N VAL A 243 13.21 -2.36 19.84
CA VAL A 243 12.35 -1.17 19.63
C VAL A 243 13.09 0.08 20.10
N LYS A 244 12.77 1.22 19.48
CA LYS A 244 13.33 2.51 19.88
C LYS A 244 12.83 2.94 21.26
N GLU A 245 11.54 2.80 21.49
CA GLU A 245 10.86 3.19 22.73
C GLU A 245 9.81 2.12 23.07
N ALA A 246 9.83 1.63 24.31
CA ALA A 246 8.90 0.58 24.74
C ALA A 246 7.49 1.11 25.08
N PHE A 247 7.36 2.43 25.29
CA PHE A 247 6.12 3.07 25.65
C PHE A 247 6.13 4.56 25.24
N VAL A 248 5.06 5.00 24.60
CA VAL A 248 4.84 6.40 24.23
C VAL A 248 3.41 6.75 24.62
N THR A 249 3.20 7.95 25.12
CA THR A 249 1.87 8.54 25.40
C THR A 249 1.78 9.91 24.76
N GLU A 250 0.70 10.14 24.03
CA GLU A 250 0.37 11.41 23.42
C GLU A 250 -1.00 11.90 23.89
N SER A 251 -1.17 13.20 23.98
CA SER A 251 -2.44 13.82 24.36
C SER A 251 -3.16 14.38 23.14
N MET A 252 -4.39 13.94 22.91
CA MET A 252 -5.28 14.43 21.86
C MET A 252 -6.66 14.78 22.43
N LYS A 253 -7.40 15.66 21.73
CA LYS A 253 -8.83 15.87 21.99
C LYS A 253 -9.64 14.73 21.37
N ILE A 254 -9.87 13.67 22.15
CA ILE A 254 -10.62 12.47 21.75
C ILE A 254 -11.67 12.13 22.80
N GLN A 255 -12.69 11.38 22.42
CA GLN A 255 -13.78 10.99 23.33
C GLN A 255 -13.30 9.93 24.32
N SER A 256 -12.58 8.90 23.85
CA SER A 256 -12.04 7.82 24.65
C SER A 256 -10.57 7.60 24.37
N PRO A 257 -9.75 7.25 25.39
CA PRO A 257 -8.37 6.90 25.17
C PRO A 257 -8.23 5.73 24.17
N ARG A 258 -7.11 5.67 23.47
CA ARG A 258 -6.81 4.59 22.52
C ARG A 258 -5.52 3.90 22.89
N LEU A 259 -5.54 2.57 22.84
CA LEU A 259 -4.37 1.73 23.00
C LEU A 259 -3.97 1.13 21.65
N MET A 260 -2.66 1.09 21.37
CA MET A 260 -2.09 0.26 20.32
C MET A 260 -0.87 -0.46 20.86
N LEU A 261 -0.88 -1.79 20.75
CA LEU A 261 0.27 -2.63 21.01
C LEU A 261 0.95 -2.96 19.71
N GLY A 262 2.22 -2.56 19.59
CA GLY A 262 3.06 -2.86 18.43
C GLY A 262 4.09 -3.95 18.76
N PHE A 263 4.23 -4.92 17.88
CA PHE A 263 5.25 -5.97 17.96
C PHE A 263 6.13 -5.86 16.71
N LYS A 264 7.41 -5.56 16.90
CA LYS A 264 8.39 -5.54 15.85
C LYS A 264 8.82 -6.96 15.54
N ASN A 265 8.58 -7.41 14.32
CA ASN A 265 8.92 -8.75 13.86
C ASN A 265 10.16 -8.70 12.96
N LYS A 266 10.81 -9.85 12.78
CA LYS A 266 11.90 -9.98 11.79
C LYS A 266 11.27 -10.14 10.40
N PRO A 267 11.73 -9.38 9.40
CA PRO A 267 11.35 -9.62 8.02
C PRO A 267 11.86 -10.99 7.57
N LEU A 268 11.11 -11.64 6.69
CA LEU A 268 11.54 -12.90 6.08
C LEU A 268 12.48 -12.61 4.91
N GLN A 269 13.61 -13.30 4.85
CA GLN A 269 14.53 -13.30 3.70
C GLN A 269 14.41 -14.64 2.96
N GLU A 270 13.21 -14.93 2.44
CA GLU A 270 12.88 -16.21 1.84
C GLU A 270 12.20 -16.04 0.46
N ALA A 271 11.82 -17.16 -0.17
CA ALA A 271 11.12 -17.14 -1.47
C ALA A 271 9.71 -16.51 -1.35
N PRO A 272 9.19 -15.81 -2.40
CA PRO A 272 7.90 -15.12 -2.35
C PRO A 272 6.72 -15.96 -1.86
N GLN A 273 6.70 -17.26 -2.17
CA GLN A 273 5.64 -18.17 -1.74
C GLN A 273 5.56 -18.30 -0.22
N LYS A 274 6.69 -18.16 0.48
CA LYS A 274 6.74 -18.21 1.94
C LYS A 274 6.21 -16.95 2.60
N TYR A 275 6.28 -15.80 1.92
CA TYR A 275 5.61 -14.58 2.38
C TYR A 275 4.10 -14.78 2.44
N VAL A 276 3.49 -15.27 1.35
CA VAL A 276 2.06 -15.54 1.29
C VAL A 276 1.65 -16.57 2.34
N GLN A 277 2.42 -17.65 2.48
CA GLN A 277 2.16 -18.67 3.51
C GLN A 277 2.22 -18.06 4.91
N ARG A 278 3.25 -17.28 5.22
CA ARG A 278 3.42 -16.67 6.54
C ARG A 278 2.35 -15.63 6.85
N ASP A 279 1.97 -14.85 5.86
CA ASP A 279 0.90 -13.87 5.98
C ASP A 279 -0.44 -14.55 6.33
N LEU A 280 -0.78 -15.62 5.59
CA LEU A 280 -1.97 -16.45 5.89
C LEU A 280 -1.90 -17.12 7.27
N GLU A 281 -0.75 -17.70 7.65
CA GLU A 281 -0.57 -18.29 8.96
C GLU A 281 -0.80 -17.27 10.09
N MET A 282 -0.28 -16.07 9.95
CA MET A 282 -0.44 -15.03 10.97
C MET A 282 -1.83 -14.42 10.97
N SER A 283 -2.47 -14.27 9.80
CA SER A 283 -3.87 -13.84 9.74
C SER A 283 -4.80 -14.83 10.44
N LEU A 284 -4.63 -16.12 10.16
CA LEU A 284 -5.37 -17.18 10.84
C LEU A 284 -5.07 -17.19 12.36
N PHE A 285 -3.82 -17.01 12.75
CA PHE A 285 -3.42 -16.96 14.16
C PHE A 285 -4.10 -15.82 14.91
N PHE A 286 -4.12 -14.62 14.36
CA PHE A 286 -4.77 -13.49 15.01
C PHE A 286 -6.29 -13.67 15.06
N GLU A 287 -6.91 -14.18 14.00
CA GLU A 287 -8.34 -14.47 13.98
C GLU A 287 -8.75 -15.50 15.03
N LEU A 288 -7.95 -16.56 15.21
CA LEU A 288 -8.20 -17.59 16.21
C LEU A 288 -8.04 -17.10 17.65
N ILE A 289 -7.30 -16.01 17.88
CA ILE A 289 -7.11 -15.46 19.23
C ILE A 289 -8.04 -14.29 19.50
N PHE A 290 -8.19 -13.40 18.52
CA PHE A 290 -8.82 -12.09 18.69
C PHE A 290 -10.07 -11.91 17.83
N GLY A 291 -10.43 -12.91 17.00
CA GLY A 291 -11.62 -12.85 16.14
C GLY A 291 -12.91 -12.71 16.95
N GLU A 292 -13.92 -12.10 16.35
CA GLU A 292 -15.20 -11.78 16.99
C GLU A 292 -15.92 -13.01 17.56
N GLU A 293 -15.68 -14.19 16.99
CA GLU A 293 -16.28 -15.45 17.43
C GLU A 293 -15.59 -16.07 18.68
N THR A 294 -14.46 -15.50 19.13
CA THR A 294 -13.73 -16.03 20.28
C THR A 294 -14.37 -15.61 21.61
N ASP A 295 -14.32 -16.50 22.58
CA ASP A 295 -14.74 -16.17 23.95
C ASP A 295 -13.95 -15.00 24.53
N PHE A 296 -12.68 -14.86 24.13
CA PHE A 296 -11.82 -13.76 24.57
C PHE A 296 -12.36 -12.41 24.10
N TYR A 297 -12.64 -12.27 22.80
CA TYR A 297 -13.22 -11.05 22.23
C TYR A 297 -14.57 -10.73 22.88
N GLN A 298 -15.46 -11.72 22.96
CA GLN A 298 -16.79 -11.55 23.52
C GLN A 298 -16.76 -11.12 25.00
N ASN A 299 -15.82 -11.64 25.78
CA ASN A 299 -15.64 -11.23 27.19
C ASN A 299 -15.15 -9.79 27.29
N LEU A 300 -14.17 -9.38 26.47
CA LEU A 300 -13.69 -8.00 26.44
C LEU A 300 -14.80 -7.01 26.05
N LEU A 301 -15.61 -7.38 25.05
CA LEU A 301 -16.73 -6.56 24.59
C LEU A 301 -17.82 -6.44 25.67
N ASN A 302 -18.21 -7.56 26.30
CA ASN A 302 -19.21 -7.59 27.38
C ASN A 302 -18.76 -6.82 28.63
N GLU A 303 -17.46 -6.78 28.91
CA GLU A 303 -16.89 -5.97 30.00
C GLU A 303 -16.73 -4.49 29.61
N GLY A 304 -17.01 -4.11 28.36
CA GLY A 304 -16.84 -2.74 27.85
C GLY A 304 -15.37 -2.30 27.78
N LEU A 305 -14.44 -3.24 27.69
CA LEU A 305 -13.00 -2.98 27.57
C LEU A 305 -12.57 -2.68 26.13
N ILE A 306 -13.36 -3.09 25.15
CA ILE A 306 -13.20 -2.82 23.73
C ILE A 306 -14.51 -2.36 23.12
N ASP A 307 -14.44 -1.75 21.96
CA ASP A 307 -15.59 -1.37 21.13
C ASP A 307 -15.35 -1.78 19.65
N ASP A 308 -16.13 -1.25 18.72
CA ASP A 308 -16.03 -1.49 17.28
C ASP A 308 -14.73 -0.98 16.63
N THR A 309 -13.87 -0.30 17.39
CA THR A 309 -12.52 0.10 16.95
C THR A 309 -11.46 -0.95 17.25
N PHE A 310 -11.83 -2.07 17.92
CA PHE A 310 -10.90 -3.16 18.15
C PHE A 310 -10.45 -3.77 16.82
N GLY A 311 -9.14 -3.92 16.68
CA GLY A 311 -8.59 -4.49 15.45
C GLY A 311 -7.16 -4.98 15.66
N TYR A 312 -6.75 -5.82 14.73
CA TYR A 312 -5.39 -6.35 14.68
C TYR A 312 -4.92 -6.46 13.23
N GLN A 313 -3.62 -6.40 13.05
CA GLN A 313 -2.99 -6.50 11.74
C GLN A 313 -1.61 -7.15 11.87
N PHE A 314 -1.27 -7.96 10.89
CA PHE A 314 0.09 -8.43 10.63
C PHE A 314 0.57 -7.85 9.30
N VAL A 315 1.79 -7.36 9.27
CA VAL A 315 2.44 -6.85 8.08
C VAL A 315 3.78 -7.54 7.92
N LEU A 316 4.01 -8.11 6.74
CA LEU A 316 5.25 -8.77 6.40
C LEU A 316 5.73 -8.32 5.03
N GLU A 317 6.84 -7.61 5.04
CA GLU A 317 7.51 -7.11 3.84
C GLU A 317 8.99 -7.49 3.83
N PRO A 318 9.67 -7.42 2.69
CA PRO A 318 11.07 -7.85 2.58
C PRO A 318 12.04 -7.15 3.53
N THR A 319 11.75 -5.91 3.93
CA THR A 319 12.65 -5.09 4.74
C THR A 319 12.11 -4.79 6.13
N TYR A 320 10.83 -5.03 6.39
CA TYR A 320 10.20 -4.81 7.69
C TYR A 320 9.06 -5.79 7.94
N SER A 321 8.74 -6.01 9.20
CA SER A 321 7.57 -6.76 9.62
C SER A 321 7.12 -6.32 11.01
N PHE A 322 5.82 -6.18 11.19
CA PHE A 322 5.24 -5.86 12.49
C PHE A 322 3.84 -6.45 12.65
N SER A 323 3.40 -6.51 13.89
CA SER A 323 2.01 -6.79 14.24
C SER A 323 1.48 -5.69 15.13
N ILE A 324 0.21 -5.37 15.03
CA ILE A 324 -0.48 -4.44 15.92
C ILE A 324 -1.79 -5.02 16.42
N VAL A 325 -2.17 -4.62 17.64
CA VAL A 325 -3.52 -4.82 18.22
C VAL A 325 -3.93 -3.48 18.81
N THR A 326 -5.13 -3.01 18.49
CA THR A 326 -5.60 -1.67 18.88
C THR A 326 -7.05 -1.69 19.31
N SER A 327 -7.44 -0.76 20.19
CA SER A 327 -8.84 -0.44 20.52
C SER A 327 -8.93 0.92 21.19
N ALA A 328 -10.09 1.56 21.13
CA ALA A 328 -10.49 2.53 22.12
C ALA A 328 -10.85 1.80 23.45
N THR A 329 -10.46 2.38 24.58
CA THR A 329 -10.70 1.78 25.90
C THR A 329 -10.49 2.82 27.02
N GLU A 330 -11.36 2.78 28.02
CA GLU A 330 -11.20 3.58 29.23
C GLU A 330 -10.15 2.99 30.21
N GLU A 331 -9.76 1.72 30.00
CA GLU A 331 -8.83 0.98 30.87
C GLU A 331 -7.62 0.44 30.08
N PRO A 332 -6.75 1.29 29.50
CA PRO A 332 -5.68 0.84 28.61
C PRO A 332 -4.68 -0.12 29.26
N ASP A 333 -4.34 0.07 30.54
CA ASP A 333 -3.42 -0.83 31.24
C ASP A 333 -4.02 -2.21 31.50
N LYS A 334 -5.33 -2.28 31.82
CA LYS A 334 -6.06 -3.54 31.98
C LYS A 334 -6.14 -4.28 30.66
N LEU A 335 -6.56 -3.59 29.59
CA LEU A 335 -6.64 -4.18 28.26
C LEU A 335 -5.28 -4.68 27.78
N LYS A 336 -4.22 -3.86 27.88
CA LYS A 336 -2.84 -4.26 27.56
C LYS A 336 -2.45 -5.56 28.27
N LYS A 337 -2.73 -5.65 29.58
CA LYS A 337 -2.39 -6.86 30.36
C LYS A 337 -3.13 -8.08 29.81
N LEU A 338 -4.44 -7.98 29.60
CA LEU A 338 -5.26 -9.10 29.10
C LEU A 338 -4.81 -9.56 27.72
N LEU A 339 -4.53 -8.64 26.78
CA LEU A 339 -4.03 -8.96 25.44
C LEU A 339 -2.68 -9.70 25.50
N LEU A 340 -1.76 -9.23 26.35
CA LEU A 340 -0.46 -9.87 26.50
C LEU A 340 -0.54 -11.23 27.20
N ASP A 341 -1.42 -11.39 28.16
CA ASP A 341 -1.63 -12.66 28.86
C ASP A 341 -2.26 -13.69 27.91
N GLU A 342 -3.25 -13.30 27.09
CA GLU A 342 -3.87 -14.18 26.08
C GLU A 342 -2.83 -14.64 25.04
N LEU A 343 -2.01 -13.72 24.49
CA LEU A 343 -0.95 -14.08 23.55
C LEU A 343 0.07 -15.06 24.17
N ARG A 344 0.38 -14.92 25.46
CA ARG A 344 1.30 -15.84 26.15
C ARG A 344 0.68 -17.22 26.39
N ASP A 345 -0.58 -17.27 26.79
CA ASP A 345 -1.31 -18.52 27.03
C ASP A 345 -1.45 -19.34 25.74
N LYS A 346 -1.79 -18.67 24.61
CA LYS A 346 -1.94 -19.35 23.31
C LYS A 346 -0.61 -19.72 22.66
N LYS A 347 0.51 -19.15 23.09
CA LYS A 347 1.85 -19.49 22.56
C LYS A 347 2.21 -20.94 22.86
N GLY A 348 2.06 -21.81 21.86
CA GLY A 348 2.38 -23.24 21.95
C GLY A 348 1.25 -24.14 22.48
N ASN A 349 0.12 -23.58 22.87
CA ASN A 349 -1.02 -24.33 23.46
C ASN A 349 -2.28 -24.30 22.57
N PHE A 350 -2.16 -23.85 21.32
CA PHE A 350 -3.30 -23.81 20.42
C PHE A 350 -3.67 -25.23 19.98
N GLN A 351 -4.80 -25.78 20.52
CA GLN A 351 -5.23 -27.17 20.28
C GLN A 351 -6.66 -27.27 19.71
N ASP A 352 -7.28 -26.14 19.31
CA ASP A 352 -8.62 -26.17 18.75
C ASP A 352 -8.57 -26.43 17.24
N ALA A 353 -8.46 -27.72 16.91
CA ALA A 353 -8.45 -28.16 15.51
C ALA A 353 -9.79 -27.92 14.79
N GLU A 354 -10.92 -27.89 15.52
CA GLU A 354 -12.24 -27.68 14.96
C GLU A 354 -12.42 -26.20 14.57
N ALA A 355 -12.07 -25.27 15.46
CA ALA A 355 -12.07 -23.83 15.16
C ALA A 355 -11.13 -23.50 13.99
N PHE A 356 -9.94 -24.10 13.94
CA PHE A 356 -9.00 -23.92 12.85
C PHE A 356 -9.58 -24.38 11.50
N GLU A 357 -10.18 -25.58 11.44
CA GLU A 357 -10.76 -26.08 10.19
C GLU A 357 -12.01 -25.29 9.76
N LEU A 358 -12.78 -24.74 10.70
CA LEU A 358 -13.89 -23.85 10.41
C LEU A 358 -13.39 -22.53 9.82
N LEU A 359 -12.44 -21.89 10.47
CA LEU A 359 -11.85 -20.64 10.03
C LEU A 359 -11.18 -20.77 8.67
N LYS A 360 -10.44 -21.86 8.45
CA LYS A 360 -9.83 -22.16 7.15
C LYS A 360 -10.86 -22.22 6.02
N LYS A 361 -12.04 -22.80 6.27
CA LYS A 361 -13.13 -22.80 5.29
C LYS A 361 -13.67 -21.40 5.02
N GLN A 362 -13.78 -20.55 6.05
CA GLN A 362 -14.21 -19.15 5.89
C GLN A 362 -13.23 -18.34 5.06
N PHE A 363 -11.91 -18.58 5.21
CA PHE A 363 -10.88 -17.92 4.43
C PHE A 363 -10.81 -18.38 2.95
N ILE A 364 -11.30 -19.58 2.65
CA ILE A 364 -11.33 -20.12 1.30
C ILE A 364 -12.60 -19.66 0.54
N GLY A 365 -13.69 -19.37 1.23
CA GLY A 365 -15.00 -18.96 0.69
C GLY A 365 -15.98 -20.12 0.63
#